data_627e9f5afe0a4f9918e0b2350e1f8353
#
_entry.id   627e9f5afe0a4f9918e0b2350e1f8353
#
_cell.length_a   1.000
_cell.length_b   1.000
_cell.length_c   1.000
_cell.angle_alpha   90.00
_cell.angle_beta   90.00
_cell.angle_gamma   90.00
#
_symmetry.space_group_name_H-M   'P 1'
#
loop_
_entity.id
_entity.type
_entity.pdbx_description
1 polymer ?
#
loop_
_entity_poly.entity_id
_entity_poly.type
_entity_poly.pdbx_seq_one_letter_code
_entity_poly.pdbx_strand_id
1 'polypeptide(L)'
;MPYLTAAVVLIGLLCVLNLLLTLSLIRRLRQTSGGGVQHAGPPIALQPGSPVGEFAAVTVAGEPVSHDTVAGLVGFFSAGCEPCHKLLPSFTERARTLGRENVLAVVAGDDAEAVEALAPVARVIVEDFDGPVAGAFQNTWTPALYLLGSDHRVVATGGRLEDLSVASTA
;
A
#
# COMPACT_ATOMS: atom_id res chain seq x y z
N MET A 1 12.07 36.65 -45.84
CA MET A 1 10.93 35.79 -45.48
C MET A 1 11.27 34.29 -45.32
N PRO A 2 12.34 33.71 -45.91
CA PRO A 2 12.61 32.26 -45.75
C PRO A 2 12.96 31.83 -44.34
N TYR A 3 13.57 32.71 -43.52
CA TYR A 3 13.93 32.37 -42.12
C TYR A 3 12.72 32.23 -41.19
N LEU A 4 11.65 32.94 -41.45
CA LEU A 4 10.43 32.90 -40.64
C LEU A 4 9.66 31.59 -40.86
N THR A 5 9.58 31.12 -42.10
CA THR A 5 8.99 29.83 -42.43
C THR A 5 9.81 28.67 -41.90
N ALA A 6 11.15 28.77 -42.00
CA ALA A 6 12.03 27.75 -41.43
C ALA A 6 11.91 27.64 -39.89
N ALA A 7 11.80 28.79 -39.19
CA ALA A 7 11.60 28.84 -37.76
C ALA A 7 10.27 28.21 -37.34
N VAL A 8 9.18 28.52 -38.04
CA VAL A 8 7.84 27.94 -37.75
C VAL A 8 7.83 26.43 -37.95
N VAL A 9 8.47 25.93 -39.03
CA VAL A 9 8.58 24.50 -39.30
C VAL A 9 9.42 23.81 -38.21
N LEU A 10 10.52 24.40 -37.77
CA LEU A 10 11.37 23.85 -36.73
C LEU A 10 10.64 23.74 -35.37
N ILE A 11 9.90 24.81 -34.99
CA ILE A 11 9.10 24.83 -33.78
C ILE A 11 8.00 23.76 -33.84
N GLY A 12 7.31 23.65 -34.97
CA GLY A 12 6.30 22.61 -35.17
C GLY A 12 6.87 21.19 -35.03
N LEU A 13 8.05 20.94 -35.58
CA LEU A 13 8.73 19.66 -35.49
C LEU A 13 9.12 19.31 -34.02
N LEU A 14 9.63 20.31 -33.29
CA LEU A 14 9.98 20.17 -31.89
C LEU A 14 8.74 19.91 -31.02
N CYS A 15 7.61 20.58 -31.30
CA CYS A 15 6.35 20.30 -30.58
C CYS A 15 5.86 18.86 -30.81
N VAL A 16 5.87 18.40 -32.08
CA VAL A 16 5.46 17.01 -32.39
C VAL A 16 6.38 16.00 -31.72
N LEU A 17 7.69 16.23 -31.74
CA LEU A 17 8.68 15.37 -31.08
C LEU A 17 8.42 15.31 -29.57
N ASN A 18 8.18 16.44 -28.92
CA ASN A 18 7.89 16.53 -27.50
C ASN A 18 6.60 15.77 -27.15
N LEU A 19 5.57 15.90 -27.99
CA LEU A 19 4.30 15.19 -27.82
C LEU A 19 4.47 13.66 -27.96
N LEU A 20 5.26 13.21 -28.92
CA LEU A 20 5.57 11.79 -29.10
C LEU A 20 6.38 11.21 -27.93
N LEU A 21 7.35 11.97 -27.41
CA LEU A 21 8.12 11.58 -26.23
C LEU A 21 7.22 11.45 -24.99
N THR A 22 6.33 12.41 -24.78
CA THR A 22 5.38 12.40 -23.66
C THR A 22 4.42 11.21 -23.76
N LEU A 23 3.87 10.94 -24.94
CA LEU A 23 3.02 9.77 -25.18
C LEU A 23 3.76 8.44 -25.02
N SER A 24 5.01 8.39 -25.45
CA SER A 24 5.89 7.22 -25.28
C SER A 24 6.16 6.94 -23.80
N LEU A 25 6.41 7.98 -22.99
CA LEU A 25 6.62 7.87 -21.55
C LEU A 25 5.36 7.38 -20.84
N ILE A 26 4.20 7.93 -21.18
CA ILE A 26 2.91 7.51 -20.64
C ILE A 26 2.60 6.05 -21.02
N ARG A 27 2.89 5.63 -22.25
CA ARG A 27 2.72 4.24 -22.68
C ARG A 27 3.66 3.29 -21.94
N ARG A 28 4.90 3.69 -21.73
CA ARG A 28 5.89 2.88 -20.99
C ARG A 28 5.48 2.72 -19.51
N LEU A 29 5.00 3.79 -18.86
CA LEU A 29 4.46 3.72 -17.50
C LEU A 29 3.23 2.79 -17.42
N ARG A 30 2.34 2.81 -18.41
CA ARG A 30 1.19 1.89 -18.47
C ARG A 30 1.58 0.43 -18.75
N GLN A 31 2.66 0.17 -19.48
CA GLN A 31 3.13 -1.18 -19.79
C GLN A 31 3.89 -1.83 -18.63
N THR A 32 4.53 -1.02 -17.78
CA THR A 32 5.17 -1.52 -16.54
C THR A 32 4.12 -1.89 -15.47
N SER A 33 2.87 -1.41 -15.64
CA SER A 33 1.71 -1.74 -14.80
C SER A 33 0.81 -2.84 -15.42
N GLY A 34 1.34 -3.61 -16.37
CA GLY A 34 0.56 -4.57 -17.13
C GLY A 34 0.22 -5.84 -16.36
N GLY A 35 -1.06 -6.01 -16.10
CA GLY A 35 -1.67 -7.27 -15.68
C GLY A 35 -2.79 -7.10 -14.67
N GLY A 36 -4.00 -6.79 -15.12
CA GLY A 36 -5.20 -6.77 -14.29
C GLY A 36 -5.81 -5.36 -14.16
N VAL A 37 -7.11 -5.30 -14.25
CA VAL A 37 -7.92 -4.10 -14.03
C VAL A 37 -7.70 -3.64 -12.59
N GLN A 38 -6.66 -2.83 -12.35
CA GLN A 38 -6.39 -2.23 -11.06
C GLN A 38 -7.02 -0.85 -11.03
N HIS A 39 -7.96 -0.67 -10.13
CA HIS A 39 -8.31 0.65 -9.63
C HIS A 39 -7.01 1.29 -9.14
N ALA A 40 -6.62 2.42 -9.75
CA ALA A 40 -5.35 3.08 -9.54
C ALA A 40 -5.23 3.62 -8.11
N GLY A 41 -4.84 2.74 -7.19
CA GLY A 41 -4.13 3.10 -5.97
C GLY A 41 -2.63 3.15 -6.29
N PRO A 42 -1.83 3.90 -5.54
CA PRO A 42 -0.38 3.86 -5.69
C PRO A 42 0.15 2.45 -5.47
N PRO A 43 1.28 2.12 -6.08
CA PRO A 43 1.84 0.77 -6.00
C PRO A 43 2.22 0.47 -4.55
N ILE A 44 1.53 -0.49 -3.95
CA ILE A 44 1.94 -1.12 -2.71
C ILE A 44 3.23 -1.88 -3.03
N ALA A 45 4.29 -1.65 -2.26
CA ALA A 45 5.63 -2.08 -2.66
C ALA A 45 5.80 -3.60 -2.69
N LEU A 46 5.34 -4.33 -1.65
CA LEU A 46 5.38 -5.79 -1.66
C LEU A 46 4.25 -6.39 -2.50
N GLN A 47 4.62 -7.24 -3.44
CA GLN A 47 3.70 -7.95 -4.32
C GLN A 47 3.38 -9.36 -3.78
N PRO A 48 2.29 -9.99 -4.20
CA PRO A 48 2.02 -11.39 -3.89
C PRO A 48 3.22 -12.29 -4.20
N GLY A 49 3.54 -13.19 -3.26
CA GLY A 49 4.72 -14.06 -3.28
C GLY A 49 5.97 -13.47 -2.63
N SER A 50 6.02 -12.16 -2.36
CA SER A 50 7.17 -11.54 -1.71
C SER A 50 7.24 -11.93 -0.23
N PRO A 51 8.44 -12.21 0.32
CA PRO A 51 8.62 -12.34 1.76
C PRO A 51 8.55 -10.96 2.43
N VAL A 52 8.05 -10.91 3.65
CA VAL A 52 8.17 -9.73 4.52
C VAL A 52 9.61 -9.64 5.02
N GLY A 53 10.16 -8.43 5.10
CA GLY A 53 11.49 -8.19 5.66
C GLY A 53 11.54 -8.46 7.17
N GLU A 54 12.75 -8.54 7.71
CA GLU A 54 12.95 -8.73 9.15
C GLU A 54 12.50 -7.49 9.94
N PHE A 55 11.71 -7.70 10.97
CA PHE A 55 11.36 -6.69 11.96
C PHE A 55 11.08 -7.31 13.32
N ALA A 56 11.23 -6.52 14.36
CA ALA A 56 10.76 -6.78 15.70
C ALA A 56 10.17 -5.50 16.27
N ALA A 57 8.97 -5.58 16.83
CA ALA A 57 8.25 -4.44 17.40
C ALA A 57 7.46 -4.87 18.64
N VAL A 58 6.91 -3.91 19.36
CA VAL A 58 6.05 -4.15 20.52
C VAL A 58 4.73 -3.43 20.28
N THR A 59 3.63 -4.12 20.53
CA THR A 59 2.29 -3.55 20.42
C THR A 59 1.99 -2.55 21.54
N VAL A 60 0.96 -1.74 21.40
CA VAL A 60 0.47 -0.84 22.47
C VAL A 60 0.05 -1.60 23.73
N ALA A 61 -0.24 -2.91 23.62
CA ALA A 61 -0.53 -3.81 24.75
C ALA A 61 0.73 -4.43 25.38
N GLY A 62 1.93 -4.11 24.88
CA GLY A 62 3.19 -4.67 25.38
C GLY A 62 3.53 -6.06 24.82
N GLU A 63 2.82 -6.54 23.79
CA GLU A 63 3.04 -7.85 23.18
C GLU A 63 4.15 -7.75 22.13
N PRO A 64 5.15 -8.65 22.14
CA PRO A 64 6.17 -8.69 21.09
C PRO A 64 5.58 -9.24 19.79
N VAL A 65 5.95 -8.62 18.68
CA VAL A 65 5.59 -9.04 17.31
C VAL A 65 6.83 -8.98 16.43
N SER A 66 7.05 -10.02 15.65
CA SER A 66 8.14 -10.10 14.68
C SER A 66 7.65 -10.63 13.34
N HIS A 67 8.50 -10.53 12.31
CA HIS A 67 8.21 -11.08 10.99
C HIS A 67 7.87 -12.58 11.02
N ASP A 68 8.41 -13.35 11.97
CA ASP A 68 8.15 -14.79 12.17
C ASP A 68 6.80 -15.08 12.85
N THR A 69 6.19 -14.09 13.50
CA THR A 69 4.96 -14.25 14.27
C THR A 69 3.76 -13.58 13.63
N VAL A 70 3.98 -12.83 12.55
CA VAL A 70 2.90 -12.14 11.84
C VAL A 70 2.33 -13.02 10.73
N ALA A 71 1.02 -13.23 10.76
CA ALA A 71 0.27 -13.91 9.71
C ALA A 71 -1.13 -13.30 9.62
N GLY A 72 -1.85 -13.58 8.54
CA GLY A 72 -3.19 -13.07 8.34
C GLY A 72 -3.23 -11.64 7.82
N LEU A 73 -4.13 -10.82 8.34
CA LEU A 73 -4.38 -9.48 7.84
C LEU A 73 -3.46 -8.44 8.49
N VAL A 74 -2.75 -7.68 7.66
CA VAL A 74 -1.94 -6.53 8.11
C VAL A 74 -2.47 -5.26 7.47
N GLY A 75 -2.74 -4.24 8.28
CA GLY A 75 -3.22 -2.94 7.82
C GLY A 75 -2.32 -1.80 8.28
N PHE A 76 -1.97 -0.91 7.36
CA PHE A 76 -1.22 0.32 7.62
C PHE A 76 -2.16 1.51 7.54
N PHE A 77 -2.14 2.32 8.59
CA PHE A 77 -2.95 3.52 8.76
C PHE A 77 -2.03 4.69 9.12
N SER A 78 -2.49 5.92 8.98
CA SER A 78 -1.72 7.08 9.40
C SER A 78 -2.60 8.22 9.88
N ALA A 79 -2.07 9.03 10.78
CA ALA A 79 -2.72 10.24 11.26
C ALA A 79 -3.06 11.19 10.09
N GLY A 80 -4.28 11.76 10.14
CA GLY A 80 -4.76 12.69 9.12
C GLY A 80 -5.09 12.07 7.76
N CYS A 81 -5.08 10.75 7.64
CA CYS A 81 -5.44 10.02 6.43
C CYS A 81 -6.95 9.80 6.34
N GLU A 82 -7.68 10.67 5.63
CA GLU A 82 -9.12 10.54 5.44
C GLU A 82 -9.56 9.19 4.85
N PRO A 83 -8.87 8.60 3.83
CA PRO A 83 -9.18 7.26 3.36
C PRO A 83 -9.01 6.17 4.42
N CYS A 84 -8.04 6.34 5.35
CA CYS A 84 -7.83 5.42 6.46
C CYS A 84 -9.04 5.42 7.40
N HIS A 85 -9.53 6.58 7.80
CA HIS A 85 -10.71 6.71 8.66
C HIS A 85 -11.96 6.10 8.02
N LYS A 86 -12.11 6.24 6.69
CA LYS A 86 -13.21 5.60 5.96
C LYS A 86 -13.11 4.07 5.93
N LEU A 87 -11.89 3.54 5.96
CA LEU A 87 -11.63 2.10 5.95
C LEU A 87 -11.79 1.47 7.34
N LEU A 88 -11.52 2.20 8.43
CA LEU A 88 -11.54 1.68 9.80
C LEU A 88 -12.78 0.85 10.17
N PRO A 89 -14.02 1.28 9.89
CA PRO A 89 -15.20 0.49 10.27
C PRO A 89 -15.24 -0.88 9.60
N SER A 90 -14.95 -0.97 8.32
CA SER A 90 -14.96 -2.23 7.59
C SER A 90 -13.75 -3.10 7.94
N PHE A 91 -12.59 -2.49 8.23
CA PHE A 91 -11.41 -3.20 8.71
C PHE A 91 -11.65 -3.82 10.08
N THR A 92 -12.21 -3.07 11.04
CA THR A 92 -12.52 -3.58 12.39
C THR A 92 -13.54 -4.71 12.36
N GLU A 93 -14.53 -4.66 11.49
CA GLU A 93 -15.51 -5.74 11.30
C GLU A 93 -14.81 -7.00 10.75
N ARG A 94 -13.95 -6.84 9.76
CA ARG A 94 -13.16 -7.93 9.21
C ARG A 94 -12.20 -8.52 10.25
N ALA A 95 -11.56 -7.67 11.05
CA ALA A 95 -10.65 -8.06 12.12
C ALA A 95 -11.37 -8.90 13.20
N ARG A 96 -12.57 -8.52 13.60
CA ARG A 96 -13.39 -9.33 14.54
C ARG A 96 -13.67 -10.74 14.03
N THR A 97 -13.90 -10.88 12.73
CA THR A 97 -14.17 -12.18 12.10
C THR A 97 -12.91 -13.06 12.06
N LEU A 98 -11.73 -12.45 11.86
CA LEU A 98 -10.45 -13.17 11.76
C LEU A 98 -9.86 -13.56 13.12
N GLY A 99 -10.20 -12.82 14.17
CA GLY A 99 -9.60 -12.93 15.49
C GLY A 99 -8.36 -12.04 15.63
N ARG A 100 -8.21 -11.42 16.81
CA ARG A 100 -7.18 -10.41 17.12
C ARG A 100 -5.75 -10.88 16.83
N GLU A 101 -5.46 -12.15 17.10
CA GLU A 101 -4.15 -12.77 16.88
C GLU A 101 -3.74 -12.86 15.41
N ASN A 102 -4.71 -12.86 14.49
CA ASN A 102 -4.52 -12.95 13.05
C ASN A 102 -4.56 -11.57 12.36
N VAL A 103 -4.59 -10.50 13.15
CA VAL A 103 -4.66 -9.13 12.61
C VAL A 103 -3.61 -8.25 13.26
N LEU A 104 -2.79 -7.63 12.43
CA LEU A 104 -1.84 -6.60 12.82
C LEU A 104 -2.27 -5.27 12.22
N ALA A 105 -2.35 -4.23 13.03
CA ALA A 105 -2.57 -2.86 12.58
C ALA A 105 -1.35 -2.01 12.94
N VAL A 106 -0.83 -1.30 11.97
CA VAL A 106 0.28 -0.36 12.12
C VAL A 106 -0.26 1.04 11.90
N VAL A 107 -0.10 1.89 12.91
CA VAL A 107 -0.57 3.28 12.88
C VAL A 107 0.65 4.18 12.87
N ALA A 108 0.81 4.92 11.78
CA ALA A 108 1.90 5.89 11.63
C ALA A 108 1.48 7.27 12.17
N GLY A 109 2.27 7.77 13.10
CA GLY A 109 2.02 9.04 13.78
C GLY A 109 1.02 8.92 14.94
N ASP A 110 0.60 10.07 15.46
CA ASP A 110 -0.28 10.16 16.63
C ASP A 110 -1.76 10.20 16.19
N ASP A 111 -2.40 9.04 16.16
CA ASP A 111 -3.82 8.86 15.86
C ASP A 111 -4.48 8.00 16.95
N ALA A 112 -4.78 8.64 18.08
CA ALA A 112 -5.38 7.99 19.24
C ALA A 112 -6.75 7.37 18.91
N GLU A 113 -7.53 7.98 18.02
CA GLU A 113 -8.84 7.47 17.61
C GLU A 113 -8.72 6.15 16.85
N ALA A 114 -7.78 6.07 15.90
CA ALA A 114 -7.52 4.84 15.18
C ALA A 114 -6.99 3.74 16.12
N VAL A 115 -6.08 4.07 17.04
CA VAL A 115 -5.56 3.11 18.02
C VAL A 115 -6.67 2.59 18.93
N GLU A 116 -7.55 3.44 19.45
CA GLU A 116 -8.67 3.04 20.31
C GLU A 116 -9.66 2.13 19.57
N ALA A 117 -9.95 2.42 18.30
CA ALA A 117 -10.83 1.60 17.48
C ALA A 117 -10.22 0.22 17.13
N LEU A 118 -8.91 0.14 16.95
CA LEU A 118 -8.20 -1.07 16.50
C LEU A 118 -7.75 -1.98 17.64
N ALA A 119 -7.36 -1.44 18.79
CA ALA A 119 -6.80 -2.21 19.91
C ALA A 119 -7.67 -3.38 20.39
N PRO A 120 -9.03 -3.30 20.42
CA PRO A 120 -9.88 -4.43 20.81
C PRO A 120 -9.87 -5.59 19.81
N VAL A 121 -9.54 -5.35 18.54
CA VAL A 121 -9.75 -6.30 17.43
C VAL A 121 -8.47 -6.69 16.69
N ALA A 122 -7.36 -6.01 16.97
CA ALA A 122 -6.07 -6.23 16.32
C ALA A 122 -4.92 -6.06 17.30
N ARG A 123 -3.75 -6.61 16.97
CA ARG A 123 -2.49 -6.25 17.59
C ARG A 123 -2.05 -4.94 16.98
N VAL A 124 -1.94 -3.86 17.78
CA VAL A 124 -1.67 -2.51 17.28
C VAL A 124 -0.22 -2.12 17.59
N ILE A 125 0.49 -1.65 16.58
CA ILE A 125 1.81 -1.02 16.69
C ILE A 125 1.65 0.44 16.29
N VAL A 126 2.24 1.35 17.07
CA VAL A 126 2.39 2.76 16.71
C VAL A 126 3.86 3.00 16.39
N GLU A 127 4.13 3.55 15.22
CA GLU A 127 5.48 3.88 14.78
C GLU A 127 5.49 5.15 13.93
N ASP A 128 6.67 5.62 13.54
CA ASP A 128 6.80 6.69 12.55
C ASP A 128 6.53 6.16 11.14
N PHE A 129 6.34 7.05 10.14
CA PHE A 129 6.05 6.67 8.76
C PHE A 129 7.11 5.78 8.11
N ASP A 130 8.35 5.88 8.57
CA ASP A 130 9.51 5.10 8.14
C ASP A 130 9.97 4.10 9.21
N GLY A 131 9.04 3.69 10.08
CA GLY A 131 9.31 2.76 11.16
C GLY A 131 9.72 1.35 10.69
N PRO A 132 10.19 0.51 11.63
CA PRO A 132 10.74 -0.81 11.30
C PRO A 132 9.73 -1.74 10.62
N VAL A 133 8.45 -1.68 10.97
CA VAL A 133 7.42 -2.51 10.34
C VAL A 133 7.12 -2.00 8.95
N ALA A 134 6.91 -0.68 8.76
CA ALA A 134 6.74 -0.09 7.44
C ALA A 134 7.92 -0.40 6.52
N GLY A 135 9.15 -0.31 7.04
CA GLY A 135 10.36 -0.68 6.32
C GLY A 135 10.40 -2.14 5.87
N ALA A 136 10.01 -3.08 6.75
CA ALA A 136 9.95 -4.51 6.45
C ALA A 136 8.91 -4.86 5.36
N PHE A 137 7.80 -4.12 5.32
CA PHE A 137 6.79 -4.23 4.27
C PHE A 137 7.11 -3.37 3.05
N GLN A 138 8.22 -2.61 3.06
CA GLN A 138 8.56 -1.59 2.06
C GLN A 138 7.38 -0.65 1.80
N ASN A 139 6.58 -0.39 2.83
CA ASN A 139 5.34 0.35 2.73
C ASN A 139 5.59 1.85 2.89
N THR A 140 5.23 2.62 1.87
CA THR A 140 5.33 4.09 1.86
C THR A 140 3.97 4.77 1.69
N TRP A 141 2.89 4.00 1.89
CA TRP A 141 1.55 4.42 1.54
C TRP A 141 0.50 4.00 2.58
N THR A 142 -0.52 4.82 2.79
CA THR A 142 -1.69 4.52 3.64
C THR A 142 -2.98 4.98 2.97
N PRO A 143 -4.09 4.22 3.12
CA PRO A 143 -4.16 2.90 3.75
C PRO A 143 -3.56 1.81 2.85
N ALA A 144 -2.79 0.91 3.43
CA ALA A 144 -2.27 -0.26 2.75
C ALA A 144 -2.67 -1.53 3.50
N LEU A 145 -3.11 -2.54 2.78
CA LEU A 145 -3.53 -3.81 3.32
C LEU A 145 -2.72 -4.95 2.71
N TYR A 146 -2.32 -5.88 3.53
CA TYR A 146 -1.62 -7.10 3.13
C TYR A 146 -2.31 -8.30 3.76
N LEU A 147 -2.48 -9.36 2.99
CA LEU A 147 -2.83 -10.67 3.50
C LEU A 147 -1.59 -11.55 3.45
N LEU A 148 -1.19 -12.07 4.60
CA LEU A 148 -0.04 -12.97 4.72
C LEU A 148 -0.50 -14.42 4.86
N GLY A 149 0.23 -15.31 4.21
CA GLY A 149 0.10 -16.75 4.40
C GLY A 149 0.77 -17.22 5.68
N SER A 150 0.60 -18.49 6.00
CA SER A 150 1.29 -19.16 7.13
C SER A 150 2.81 -19.30 6.92
N ASP A 151 3.28 -19.05 5.71
CA ASP A 151 4.69 -19.00 5.33
C ASP A 151 5.27 -17.57 5.40
N HIS A 152 4.53 -16.62 6.00
CA HIS A 152 4.90 -15.20 6.16
C HIS A 152 5.17 -14.48 4.83
N ARG A 153 4.58 -14.99 3.74
CA ARG A 153 4.62 -14.34 2.44
C ARG A 153 3.33 -13.59 2.15
N VAL A 154 3.44 -12.54 1.37
CA VAL A 154 2.28 -11.78 0.90
C VAL A 154 1.46 -12.66 -0.05
N VAL A 155 0.21 -12.91 0.28
CA VAL A 155 -0.78 -13.60 -0.57
C VAL A 155 -1.54 -12.61 -1.42
N ALA A 156 -1.94 -11.50 -0.82
CA ALA A 156 -2.68 -10.43 -1.49
C ALA A 156 -2.29 -9.08 -0.90
N THR A 157 -2.45 -8.03 -1.69
CA THR A 157 -2.18 -6.66 -1.27
C THR A 157 -3.16 -5.71 -1.95
N GLY A 158 -3.54 -4.63 -1.28
CA GLY A 158 -4.45 -3.64 -1.82
C GLY A 158 -4.64 -2.43 -0.92
N GLY A 159 -5.38 -1.46 -1.41
CA GLY A 159 -5.83 -0.30 -0.62
C GLY A 159 -7.22 -0.48 -0.02
N ARG A 160 -7.91 -1.59 -0.36
CA ARG A 160 -9.27 -1.93 0.08
C ARG A 160 -9.35 -3.40 0.45
N LEU A 161 -10.31 -3.75 1.30
CA LEU A 161 -10.55 -5.15 1.67
C LEU A 161 -10.98 -6.03 0.50
N GLU A 162 -11.65 -5.46 -0.48
CA GLU A 162 -12.10 -6.15 -1.69
C GLU A 162 -10.92 -6.65 -2.54
N ASP A 163 -9.82 -5.89 -2.55
CA ASP A 163 -8.60 -6.23 -3.30
C ASP A 163 -7.95 -7.52 -2.79
N LEU A 164 -8.15 -7.83 -1.48
CA LEU A 164 -7.59 -9.03 -0.85
C LEU A 164 -8.38 -10.32 -1.17
N SER A 165 -9.64 -10.20 -1.60
CA SER A 165 -10.51 -11.35 -1.87
C SER A 165 -10.28 -11.97 -3.25
N VAL A 166 -9.71 -11.23 -4.19
CA VAL A 166 -9.51 -11.67 -5.58
C VAL A 166 -8.35 -12.68 -5.71
N ALA A 167 -7.40 -12.67 -4.78
CA ALA A 167 -6.24 -13.57 -4.81
C ALA A 167 -6.52 -14.99 -4.27
N SER A 168 -7.68 -15.24 -3.66
CA SER A 168 -8.04 -16.53 -3.05
C SER A 168 -8.66 -17.54 -4.03
N THR A 169 -8.76 -17.20 -5.31
CA THR A 169 -9.43 -18.02 -6.35
C THR A 169 -8.52 -18.47 -7.50
N ALA A 170 -7.20 -18.39 -7.33
CA ALA A 170 -6.25 -18.87 -8.36
C ALA A 170 -5.40 -20.03 -7.84
#